data_5325788b545cc1eb87c38e4dde0e16d5
#
_entry.id   5325788b545cc1eb87c38e4dde0e16d5
#
_cell.length_a   1.000
_cell.length_b   1.000
_cell.length_c   1.000
_cell.angle_alpha   90.00
_cell.angle_beta   90.00
_cell.angle_gamma   90.00
#
_symmetry.space_group_name_H-M   'P 1'
#
loop_
_entity.id
_entity.type
_entity.pdbx_description
1 polymer ?
#
loop_
_entity_poly.entity_id
_entity_poly.type
_entity_poly.pdbx_seq_one_letter_code
_entity_poly.pdbx_strand_id
1 'polypeptide(L)'
;MFFGNGSQIVSMPSASDPARGESATLIVVDEWAFLPNPEEAWSSIEPVADVGGRIIGLSTANGSGNFFHHLWTGASTGNNKFESMFFPWSATEDRDDAWYESKVKAMLPWQLSQEYPTTPEEAFVRSGNPVFDLDMLDALAAGCRRGDVGYLHSVMPRVVEFRS
;
A
#
# COMPACT_ATOMS: atom_id res chain seq x y z
N MET A 1 11.19 -2.83 -27.69
CA MET A 1 10.31 -3.23 -28.82
C MET A 1 10.00 -1.99 -29.64
N PHE A 2 10.10 -2.04 -30.96
CA PHE A 2 9.82 -0.91 -31.86
C PHE A 2 8.59 -1.21 -32.70
N PHE A 3 7.79 -0.20 -32.92
CA PHE A 3 6.57 -0.28 -33.72
C PHE A 3 6.74 0.51 -35.06
N GLY A 4 5.96 0.14 -36.10
CA GLY A 4 6.05 0.75 -37.41
C GLY A 4 5.69 2.25 -37.46
N ASN A 5 5.05 2.79 -36.43
CA ASN A 5 4.73 4.21 -36.28
C ASN A 5 5.83 5.01 -35.56
N GLY A 6 6.98 4.40 -35.28
CA GLY A 6 8.09 5.03 -34.58
C GLY A 6 7.99 4.96 -33.01
N SER A 7 6.89 4.43 -32.47
CA SER A 7 6.76 4.22 -31.02
C SER A 7 7.65 3.08 -30.54
N GLN A 8 8.06 3.14 -29.28
CA GLN A 8 8.84 2.07 -28.66
C GLN A 8 8.33 1.74 -27.24
N ILE A 9 8.49 0.49 -26.85
CA ILE A 9 8.36 0.05 -25.46
C ILE A 9 9.73 -0.41 -24.98
N VAL A 10 10.17 0.14 -23.86
CA VAL A 10 11.43 -0.20 -23.20
C VAL A 10 11.09 -0.81 -21.85
N SER A 11 11.64 -1.98 -21.54
CA SER A 11 11.59 -2.58 -20.20
C SER A 11 12.94 -2.34 -19.53
N MET A 12 12.90 -1.84 -18.32
CA MET A 12 14.07 -1.55 -17.53
C MET A 12 14.01 -2.35 -16.21
N PRO A 13 15.15 -2.87 -15.72
CA PRO A 13 15.19 -3.49 -14.39
C PRO A 13 14.98 -2.42 -13.32
N SER A 14 14.53 -2.83 -12.14
CA SER A 14 14.37 -1.98 -10.96
C SER A 14 15.71 -1.57 -10.30
N ALA A 15 16.69 -1.19 -11.12
CA ALA A 15 17.96 -0.64 -10.65
C ALA A 15 17.80 0.79 -10.14
N SER A 16 18.77 1.29 -9.40
CA SER A 16 18.74 2.56 -8.67
C SER A 16 18.50 3.82 -9.50
N ASP A 17 18.45 3.74 -10.83
CA ASP A 17 18.23 4.91 -11.70
C ASP A 17 17.67 4.53 -13.08
N PRO A 18 16.50 3.87 -13.14
CA PRO A 18 16.04 3.24 -14.38
C PRO A 18 15.59 4.21 -15.47
N ALA A 19 15.25 5.45 -15.14
CA ALA A 19 14.61 6.38 -16.07
C ALA A 19 15.33 7.74 -16.22
N ARG A 20 16.48 7.94 -15.59
CA ARG A 20 17.18 9.22 -15.64
C ARG A 20 17.69 9.54 -17.05
N GLY A 21 17.21 10.65 -17.60
CA GLY A 21 17.57 11.10 -18.95
C GLY A 21 16.72 10.52 -20.09
N GLU A 22 15.77 9.63 -19.79
CA GLU A 22 14.80 9.13 -20.75
C GLU A 22 13.57 10.04 -20.81
N SER A 23 12.97 10.17 -21.97
CA SER A 23 11.66 10.81 -22.15
C SER A 23 10.63 9.74 -22.47
N ALA A 24 9.51 9.73 -21.75
CA ALA A 24 8.45 8.77 -21.97
C ALA A 24 7.07 9.44 -21.92
N THR A 25 6.16 9.00 -22.77
CA THR A 25 4.76 9.43 -22.75
C THR A 25 3.99 8.72 -21.62
N LEU A 26 4.40 7.51 -21.30
CA LEU A 26 3.81 6.68 -20.26
C LEU A 26 4.92 5.86 -19.59
N ILE A 27 4.93 5.89 -18.27
CA ILE A 27 5.74 4.99 -17.44
C ILE A 27 4.78 4.08 -16.68
N VAL A 28 5.07 2.79 -16.67
CA VAL A 28 4.39 1.80 -15.84
C VAL A 28 5.42 1.26 -14.84
N VAL A 29 5.13 1.44 -13.56
CA VAL A 29 5.92 0.89 -12.45
C VAL A 29 5.17 -0.30 -11.90
N ASP A 30 5.68 -1.49 -12.18
CA ASP A 30 5.11 -2.74 -11.72
C ASP A 30 5.71 -3.14 -10.37
N GLU A 31 4.91 -3.79 -9.52
CA GLU A 31 5.30 -4.26 -8.19
C GLU A 31 5.95 -3.18 -7.32
N TRP A 32 5.41 -1.95 -7.37
CA TRP A 32 6.04 -0.79 -6.72
C TRP A 32 6.25 -0.96 -5.21
N ALA A 33 5.33 -1.63 -4.49
CA ALA A 33 5.47 -1.91 -3.06
C ALA A 33 6.66 -2.82 -2.72
N PHE A 34 7.22 -3.52 -3.71
CA PHE A 34 8.33 -4.47 -3.54
C PHE A 34 9.65 -3.97 -4.12
N LEU A 35 9.70 -2.77 -4.68
CA LEU A 35 10.94 -2.20 -5.16
C LEU A 35 11.94 -2.00 -4.01
N PRO A 36 13.23 -2.30 -4.21
CA PRO A 36 14.25 -2.13 -3.17
C PRO A 36 14.42 -0.66 -2.75
N ASN A 37 14.33 0.29 -3.69
CA ASN A 37 14.51 1.72 -3.48
C ASN A 37 13.37 2.50 -4.16
N PRO A 38 12.12 2.44 -3.65
CA PRO A 38 10.96 3.00 -4.32
C PRO A 38 10.98 4.53 -4.39
N GLU A 39 11.57 5.22 -3.41
CA GLU A 39 11.74 6.68 -3.39
C GLU A 39 12.74 7.16 -4.44
N GLU A 40 13.83 6.42 -4.65
CA GLU A 40 14.82 6.69 -5.69
C GLU A 40 14.21 6.49 -7.09
N ALA A 41 13.47 5.40 -7.27
CA ALA A 41 12.72 5.16 -8.49
C ALA A 41 11.75 6.30 -8.76
N TRP A 42 10.99 6.75 -7.75
CA TRP A 42 10.10 7.90 -7.88
C TRP A 42 10.84 9.16 -8.32
N SER A 43 11.94 9.51 -7.64
CA SER A 43 12.73 10.70 -7.94
C SER A 43 13.28 10.72 -9.38
N SER A 44 13.49 9.55 -9.98
CA SER A 44 13.96 9.44 -11.37
C SER A 44 12.83 9.55 -12.40
N ILE A 45 11.58 9.19 -12.04
CA ILE A 45 10.44 9.18 -12.98
C ILE A 45 9.51 10.40 -12.84
N GLU A 46 9.48 11.05 -11.67
CA GLU A 46 8.62 12.22 -11.43
C GLU A 46 8.81 13.33 -12.48
N PRO A 47 10.04 13.69 -12.89
CA PRO A 47 10.25 14.73 -13.90
C PRO A 47 9.59 14.43 -15.26
N VAL A 48 9.33 13.17 -15.55
CA VAL A 48 8.62 12.77 -16.78
C VAL A 48 7.15 13.21 -16.74
N ALA A 49 6.52 13.14 -15.57
CA ALA A 49 5.15 13.62 -15.38
C ALA A 49 5.06 15.14 -15.53
N ASP A 50 6.07 15.88 -15.10
CA ASP A 50 6.09 17.35 -15.18
C ASP A 50 6.17 17.87 -16.61
N VAL A 51 6.71 17.08 -17.54
CA VAL A 51 6.76 17.43 -18.97
C VAL A 51 5.58 16.85 -19.78
N GLY A 52 4.53 16.38 -19.10
CA GLY A 52 3.30 15.88 -19.72
C GLY A 52 3.24 14.37 -19.92
N GLY A 53 4.20 13.62 -19.40
CA GLY A 53 4.14 12.16 -19.31
C GLY A 53 3.10 11.69 -18.28
N ARG A 54 2.67 10.44 -18.41
CA ARG A 54 1.77 9.78 -17.46
C ARG A 54 2.48 8.66 -16.73
N ILE A 55 2.10 8.45 -15.48
CA ILE A 55 2.66 7.39 -14.63
C ILE A 55 1.52 6.52 -14.15
N ILE A 56 1.67 5.21 -14.28
CA ILE A 56 0.82 4.19 -13.70
C ILE A 56 1.68 3.38 -12.75
N GLY A 57 1.34 3.42 -11.46
CA GLY A 57 1.93 2.56 -10.44
C GLY A 57 0.98 1.44 -10.10
N LEU A 58 1.43 0.20 -10.16
CA LEU A 58 0.63 -0.96 -9.76
C LEU A 58 1.44 -1.87 -8.85
N SER A 59 0.75 -2.49 -7.91
CA SER A 59 1.34 -3.47 -6.99
C SER A 59 0.24 -4.20 -6.22
N THR A 60 0.50 -5.40 -5.73
CA THR A 60 -0.15 -5.88 -4.51
C THR A 60 0.39 -5.09 -3.32
N ALA A 61 -0.38 -5.05 -2.23
CA ALA A 61 0.07 -4.36 -1.02
C ALA A 61 1.19 -5.15 -0.32
N ASN A 62 2.11 -4.45 0.32
CA ASN A 62 3.21 -5.04 1.09
C ASN A 62 3.29 -4.39 2.49
N GLY A 63 2.20 -4.49 3.25
CA GLY A 63 2.08 -3.85 4.55
C GLY A 63 1.83 -2.34 4.47
N SER A 64 1.60 -1.73 5.62
CA SER A 64 1.41 -0.30 5.78
C SER A 64 2.74 0.42 6.04
N GLY A 65 2.79 1.74 5.74
CA GLY A 65 3.91 2.61 6.06
C GLY A 65 5.06 2.62 5.04
N ASN A 66 5.01 1.79 3.99
CA ASN A 66 5.98 1.87 2.90
C ASN A 66 5.62 2.98 1.90
N PHE A 67 6.52 3.25 0.94
CA PHE A 67 6.35 4.32 -0.04
C PHE A 67 5.08 4.16 -0.89
N PHE A 68 4.77 2.95 -1.37
CA PHE A 68 3.56 2.70 -2.15
C PHE A 68 2.28 2.98 -1.35
N HIS A 69 2.26 2.59 -0.05
CA HIS A 69 1.16 2.91 0.85
C HIS A 69 1.00 4.43 1.05
N HIS A 70 2.09 5.20 1.12
CA HIS A 70 2.03 6.66 1.18
C HIS A 70 1.46 7.27 -0.10
N LEU A 71 1.86 6.78 -1.27
CA LEU A 71 1.28 7.20 -2.54
C LEU A 71 -0.21 6.89 -2.60
N TRP A 72 -0.62 5.69 -2.22
CA TRP A 72 -2.02 5.27 -2.16
C TRP A 72 -2.84 6.16 -1.23
N THR A 73 -2.37 6.38 -0.01
CA THR A 73 -3.06 7.22 0.98
C THR A 73 -3.19 8.65 0.49
N GLY A 74 -2.13 9.19 -0.11
CA GLY A 74 -2.17 10.52 -0.72
C GLY A 74 -3.17 10.63 -1.86
N ALA A 75 -3.27 9.60 -2.71
CA ALA A 75 -4.23 9.54 -3.81
C ALA A 75 -5.68 9.46 -3.30
N SER A 76 -5.95 8.55 -2.35
CA SER A 76 -7.29 8.34 -1.79
C SER A 76 -7.82 9.54 -1.00
N THR A 77 -6.93 10.36 -0.45
CA THR A 77 -7.28 11.59 0.29
C THR A 77 -7.15 12.89 -0.54
N GLY A 78 -6.76 12.80 -1.82
CA GLY A 78 -6.55 13.95 -2.69
C GLY A 78 -5.32 14.79 -2.35
N ASN A 79 -4.35 14.24 -1.61
CA ASN A 79 -3.14 14.94 -1.18
C ASN A 79 -1.96 14.79 -2.15
N ASN A 80 -2.12 14.07 -3.25
CA ASN A 80 -1.16 13.98 -4.34
C ASN A 80 -1.87 14.03 -5.70
N LYS A 81 -1.11 13.97 -6.80
CA LYS A 81 -1.65 14.04 -8.17
C LYS A 81 -2.13 12.70 -8.72
N PHE A 82 -2.03 11.61 -7.96
CA PHE A 82 -2.49 10.29 -8.39
C PHE A 82 -3.98 10.12 -8.15
N GLU A 83 -4.59 9.25 -8.94
CA GLU A 83 -5.91 8.70 -8.74
C GLU A 83 -5.75 7.25 -8.26
N SER A 84 -6.39 6.90 -7.13
CA SER A 84 -6.32 5.54 -6.60
C SER A 84 -7.37 4.65 -7.25
N MET A 85 -6.95 3.44 -7.65
CA MET A 85 -7.83 2.43 -8.20
C MET A 85 -7.55 1.09 -7.51
N PHE A 86 -8.59 0.47 -6.97
CA PHE A 86 -8.49 -0.79 -6.27
C PHE A 86 -9.27 -1.88 -7.00
N PHE A 87 -8.67 -3.06 -7.12
CA PHE A 87 -9.30 -4.24 -7.70
C PHE A 87 -9.36 -5.33 -6.63
N PRO A 88 -10.55 -5.59 -6.03
CA PRO A 88 -10.72 -6.70 -5.10
C PRO A 88 -10.58 -8.03 -5.83
N TRP A 89 -10.41 -9.11 -5.07
CA TRP A 89 -10.33 -10.46 -5.63
C TRP A 89 -11.55 -10.80 -6.51
N SER A 90 -12.72 -10.27 -6.17
CA SER A 90 -13.99 -10.47 -6.89
C SER A 90 -14.13 -9.66 -8.19
N ALA A 91 -13.15 -8.83 -8.54
CA ALA A 91 -13.17 -8.08 -9.80
C ALA A 91 -12.99 -8.96 -11.04
N THR A 92 -12.58 -10.21 -10.85
CA THR A 92 -12.41 -11.21 -11.93
C THR A 92 -13.64 -12.09 -12.02
N GLU A 93 -14.27 -12.17 -13.19
CA GLU A 93 -15.54 -12.89 -13.40
C GLU A 93 -15.50 -14.38 -13.01
N ASP A 94 -14.34 -15.03 -13.14
CA ASP A 94 -14.16 -16.46 -12.84
C ASP A 94 -13.93 -16.75 -11.33
N ARG A 95 -14.03 -15.73 -10.46
CA ARG A 95 -13.80 -15.86 -9.02
C ARG A 95 -15.09 -15.66 -8.26
N ASP A 96 -15.66 -16.76 -7.81
CA ASP A 96 -16.84 -16.81 -6.93
C ASP A 96 -16.46 -17.04 -5.45
N ASP A 97 -17.45 -17.04 -4.58
CA ASP A 97 -17.26 -17.28 -3.15
C ASP A 97 -16.63 -18.66 -2.87
N ALA A 98 -16.99 -19.69 -3.64
CA ALA A 98 -16.43 -21.03 -3.49
C ALA A 98 -14.95 -21.06 -3.84
N TRP A 99 -14.56 -20.31 -4.89
CA TRP A 99 -13.16 -20.12 -5.23
C TRP A 99 -12.42 -19.42 -4.08
N TYR A 100 -12.97 -18.33 -3.54
CA TYR A 100 -12.35 -17.60 -2.43
C TYR A 100 -12.21 -18.46 -1.17
N GLU A 101 -13.24 -19.20 -0.78
CA GLU A 101 -13.16 -20.16 0.33
C GLU A 101 -12.06 -21.21 0.16
N SER A 102 -11.81 -21.64 -1.07
CA SER A 102 -10.68 -22.54 -1.35
C SER A 102 -9.34 -21.92 -1.04
N LYS A 103 -9.18 -20.61 -1.30
CA LYS A 103 -7.97 -19.86 -0.97
C LYS A 103 -7.81 -19.64 0.53
N VAL A 104 -8.89 -19.32 1.23
CA VAL A 104 -8.92 -19.23 2.71
C VAL A 104 -8.39 -20.51 3.37
N LYS A 105 -8.72 -21.67 2.82
CA LYS A 105 -8.24 -22.97 3.34
C LYS A 105 -6.79 -23.30 3.00
N ALA A 106 -6.26 -22.70 1.93
CA ALA A 106 -4.95 -23.04 1.37
C ALA A 106 -3.82 -22.07 1.74
N MET A 107 -4.15 -20.86 2.18
CA MET A 107 -3.18 -19.78 2.38
C MET A 107 -3.18 -19.31 3.83
N LEU A 108 -2.06 -18.72 4.25
CA LEU A 108 -2.02 -18.01 5.53
C LEU A 108 -2.84 -16.72 5.44
N PRO A 109 -3.49 -16.26 6.54
CA PRO A 109 -4.34 -15.07 6.52
C PRO A 109 -3.68 -13.83 5.93
N TRP A 110 -2.42 -13.55 6.30
CA TRP A 110 -1.70 -12.39 5.76
C TRP A 110 -1.40 -12.50 4.25
N GLN A 111 -1.13 -13.72 3.74
CA GLN A 111 -0.94 -13.97 2.30
C GLN A 111 -2.25 -13.77 1.55
N LEU A 112 -3.36 -14.25 2.11
CA LEU A 112 -4.68 -14.07 1.53
C LEU A 112 -5.03 -12.59 1.41
N SER A 113 -4.83 -11.82 2.48
CA SER A 113 -5.09 -10.37 2.49
C SER A 113 -4.16 -9.58 1.56
N GLN A 114 -2.97 -10.08 1.28
CA GLN A 114 -2.03 -9.48 0.33
C GLN A 114 -2.43 -9.74 -1.12
N GLU A 115 -2.72 -11.01 -1.44
CA GLU A 115 -2.92 -11.44 -2.83
C GLU A 115 -4.39 -11.33 -3.29
N TYR A 116 -5.34 -11.48 -2.35
CA TYR A 116 -6.77 -11.54 -2.63
C TYR A 116 -7.59 -10.69 -1.65
N PRO A 117 -7.26 -9.43 -1.46
CA PRO A 117 -7.98 -8.57 -0.52
C PRO A 117 -9.39 -8.24 -1.01
N THR A 118 -10.29 -8.01 -0.06
CA THR A 118 -11.65 -7.53 -0.33
C THR A 118 -11.71 -6.01 -0.33
N THR A 119 -10.90 -5.37 0.52
CA THR A 119 -10.83 -3.90 0.65
C THR A 119 -9.39 -3.40 0.64
N PRO A 120 -9.14 -2.12 0.32
CA PRO A 120 -7.82 -1.52 0.42
C PRO A 120 -7.24 -1.58 1.83
N GLU A 121 -8.07 -1.37 2.85
CA GLU A 121 -7.68 -1.41 4.26
C GLU A 121 -7.16 -2.80 4.64
N GLU A 122 -7.89 -3.84 4.23
CA GLU A 122 -7.44 -5.22 4.41
C GLU A 122 -6.10 -5.47 3.75
N ALA A 123 -5.95 -5.02 2.49
CA ALA A 123 -4.73 -5.19 1.73
C ALA A 123 -3.51 -4.60 2.45
N PHE A 124 -3.60 -3.37 2.96
CA PHE A 124 -2.47 -2.68 3.57
C PHE A 124 -2.25 -3.04 5.04
N VAL A 125 -3.30 -3.19 5.83
CA VAL A 125 -3.17 -3.45 7.28
C VAL A 125 -2.78 -4.90 7.55
N ARG A 126 -3.34 -5.86 6.79
CA ARG A 126 -3.15 -7.30 7.03
C ARG A 126 -2.08 -7.94 6.14
N SER A 127 -1.58 -7.23 5.13
CA SER A 127 -0.48 -7.72 4.31
C SER A 127 0.89 -7.52 4.98
N GLY A 128 1.88 -8.24 4.51
CA GLY A 128 3.21 -8.24 5.11
C GLY A 128 3.34 -9.31 6.19
N ASN A 129 4.41 -9.25 6.98
CA ASN A 129 4.67 -10.19 8.07
C ASN A 129 4.48 -9.48 9.42
N PRO A 130 3.25 -9.37 9.95
CA PRO A 130 2.99 -8.65 11.20
C PRO A 130 3.66 -9.35 12.37
N VAL A 131 4.30 -8.56 13.24
CA VAL A 131 4.95 -9.04 14.46
C VAL A 131 3.92 -9.49 15.50
N PHE A 132 2.74 -8.89 15.47
CA PHE A 132 1.65 -9.18 16.40
C PHE A 132 0.50 -9.86 15.66
N ASP A 133 -0.22 -10.73 16.38
CA ASP A 133 -1.47 -11.29 15.91
C ASP A 133 -2.53 -10.18 15.76
N LEU A 134 -2.94 -9.93 14.52
CA LEU A 134 -3.86 -8.84 14.18
C LEU A 134 -5.27 -9.09 14.71
N ASP A 135 -5.72 -10.34 14.74
CA ASP A 135 -7.05 -10.68 15.27
C ASP A 135 -7.08 -10.46 16.79
N MET A 136 -5.96 -10.71 17.48
CA MET A 136 -5.80 -10.38 18.90
C MET A 136 -5.79 -8.87 19.13
N LEU A 137 -5.12 -8.10 18.26
CA LEU A 137 -5.12 -6.63 18.33
C LEU A 137 -6.51 -6.05 18.08
N ASP A 138 -7.25 -6.57 17.12
CA ASP A 138 -8.63 -6.15 16.83
C ASP A 138 -9.55 -6.45 18.03
N ALA A 139 -9.40 -7.63 18.66
CA ALA A 139 -10.15 -7.99 19.86
C ALA A 139 -9.82 -7.06 21.04
N LEU A 140 -8.55 -6.71 21.22
CA LEU A 140 -8.12 -5.75 22.24
C LEU A 140 -8.66 -4.34 21.94
N ALA A 141 -8.57 -3.90 20.69
CA ALA A 141 -9.08 -2.58 20.27
C ALA A 141 -10.59 -2.45 20.47
N ALA A 142 -11.36 -3.51 20.23
CA ALA A 142 -12.79 -3.54 20.48
C ALA A 142 -13.15 -3.39 21.98
N GLY A 143 -12.24 -3.80 22.88
CA GLY A 143 -12.36 -3.64 24.33
C GLY A 143 -11.85 -2.30 24.85
N CYS A 144 -11.15 -1.51 24.03
CA CYS A 144 -10.60 -0.23 24.45
C CYS A 144 -11.70 0.81 24.65
N ARG A 145 -11.65 1.52 25.76
CA ARG A 145 -12.49 2.70 26.02
C ARG A 145 -11.67 3.95 25.71
N ARG A 146 -12.35 4.99 25.23
CA ARG A 146 -11.75 6.32 25.13
C ARG A 146 -11.29 6.73 26.53
N GLY A 147 -9.99 7.04 26.68
CA GLY A 147 -9.47 7.52 27.95
C GLY A 147 -10.14 8.83 28.35
N ASP A 148 -10.36 9.00 29.66
CA ASP A 148 -10.83 10.27 30.17
C ASP A 148 -9.75 11.33 30.03
N VAL A 149 -10.14 12.50 29.60
CA VAL A 149 -9.24 13.66 29.53
C VAL A 149 -9.21 14.30 30.92
N GLY A 150 -8.04 14.29 31.55
CA GLY A 150 -7.86 14.88 32.86
C GLY A 150 -6.42 15.34 33.08
N TYR A 151 -6.07 15.66 34.31
CA TYR A 151 -4.75 16.12 34.68
C TYR A 151 -4.22 15.38 35.93
N LEU A 152 -2.91 15.27 36.02
CA LEU A 152 -2.25 14.74 37.21
C LEU A 152 -2.38 15.76 38.35
N HIS A 153 -3.10 15.41 39.40
CA HIS A 153 -3.28 16.28 40.54
C HIS A 153 -2.09 16.16 41.55
N SER A 154 -1.65 14.94 41.79
CA SER A 154 -0.49 14.70 42.60
C SER A 154 0.27 13.46 42.22
N VAL A 155 1.59 13.47 42.41
CA VAL A 155 2.46 12.32 42.24
C VAL A 155 3.19 12.10 43.56
N MET A 156 2.84 11.04 44.26
CA MET A 156 3.60 10.54 45.43
C MET A 156 4.41 9.32 45.04
N PRO A 157 5.50 8.99 45.71
CA PRO A 157 6.21 7.75 45.48
C PRO A 157 5.25 6.56 45.57
N ARG A 158 5.00 5.87 44.42
CA ARG A 158 4.09 4.71 44.26
C ARG A 158 2.58 5.02 44.15
N VAL A 159 2.16 6.28 44.11
CA VAL A 159 0.75 6.64 43.91
C VAL A 159 0.65 7.76 42.89
N VAL A 160 -0.17 7.55 41.85
CA VAL A 160 -0.52 8.58 40.88
C VAL A 160 -2.02 8.81 41.01
N GLU A 161 -2.41 10.03 41.39
CA GLU A 161 -3.82 10.43 41.41
C GLU A 161 -4.15 11.19 40.13
N PHE A 162 -5.10 10.66 39.38
CA PHE A 162 -5.61 11.25 38.15
C PHE A 162 -7.02 11.81 38.42
N ARG A 163 -7.27 13.06 38.05
CA ARG A 163 -8.59 13.69 38.13
C ARG A 163 -9.07 14.10 36.73
N SER A 164 -10.28 13.71 36.41
CA SER A 164 -11.01 14.06 35.20
C SER A 164 -11.68 15.45 35.33
#